data_8e3ca7f6654207e3da3a066c4384fe85
#
_entry.id   8e3ca7f6654207e3da3a066c4384fe85
#
_cell.length_a   1.000
_cell.length_b   1.000
_cell.length_c   1.000
_cell.angle_alpha   90.00
_cell.angle_beta   90.00
_cell.angle_gamma   90.00
#
_symmetry.space_group_name_H-M   'P 1'
#
loop_
_entity.id
_entity.type
_entity.pdbx_description
1 polymer ?
#
loop_
_entity_poly.entity_id
_entity_poly.type
_entity_poly.pdbx_seq_one_letter_code
_entity_poly.pdbx_strand_id
1 'polypeptide(L)' 'MSIIDLYDLFIHNPQITTDSRNCPKGSIFFALKGDKFDGNQYAGKALASGCVYAVIDNPDYYIGERTILVDNVLKTLQ' A
#
# COMPACT_ATOMS: atom_id res chain seq x y z
N MET A 1 -1.30 11.16 -6.16
CA MET A 1 0.01 11.34 -5.49
C MET A 1 1.12 10.91 -6.44
N SER A 2 2.16 11.69 -6.55
CA SER A 2 3.30 11.37 -7.43
C SER A 2 4.27 10.40 -6.74
N ILE A 3 5.23 9.86 -7.53
CA ILE A 3 6.27 9.01 -6.97
C ILE A 3 7.14 9.78 -5.97
N ILE A 4 7.36 11.08 -6.21
CA ILE A 4 8.11 11.94 -5.29
C ILE A 4 7.38 12.05 -3.96
N ASP A 5 6.05 12.21 -3.99
CA ASP A 5 5.24 12.27 -2.77
C ASP A 5 5.27 10.95 -2.02
N LEU A 6 5.23 9.82 -2.74
CA LEU A 6 5.34 8.50 -2.14
C LEU A 6 6.70 8.32 -1.47
N TYR A 7 7.76 8.79 -2.10
CA TYR A 7 9.12 8.72 -1.54
C TYR A 7 9.20 9.52 -0.22
N ASP A 8 8.60 10.71 -0.20
CA ASP A 8 8.55 11.52 1.03
C ASP A 8 7.79 10.80 2.14
N LEU A 9 6.67 10.15 1.79
CA LEU A 9 5.91 9.36 2.76
C LEU A 9 6.75 8.22 3.32
N PHE A 10 7.54 7.55 2.47
CA PHE A 10 8.40 6.46 2.89
C PHE A 10 9.44 6.98 3.90
N ILE A 11 10.04 8.14 3.66
CA ILE A 11 11.04 8.71 4.55
C ILE A 11 10.45 9.00 5.94
N HIS A 12 9.22 9.52 5.98
CA HIS A 12 8.55 9.86 7.24
C HIS A 12 7.90 8.64 7.91
N ASN A 13 7.61 7.58 7.15
CA ASN A 13 6.97 6.37 7.63
C ASN A 13 7.74 5.16 7.11
N PRO A 14 8.96 4.90 7.65
CA PRO A 14 9.86 3.90 7.05
C PRO A 14 9.40 2.46 7.20
N GLN A 15 8.41 2.18 8.04
CA GLN A 15 7.89 0.82 8.18
C GLN A 15 6.96 0.48 7.04
N ILE A 16 7.24 -0.62 6.36
CA ILE A 16 6.41 -1.11 5.28
C ILE A 16 5.99 -2.55 5.57
N THR A 17 4.85 -2.95 5.02
CA THR A 17 4.38 -4.33 5.14
C THR A 17 3.71 -4.75 3.83
N THR A 18 3.80 -6.03 3.52
CA THR A 18 3.08 -6.63 2.41
C THR A 18 2.01 -7.61 2.91
N ASP A 19 1.80 -7.67 4.22
CA ASP A 19 0.83 -8.56 4.85
C ASP A 19 -0.23 -7.73 5.57
N SER A 20 -1.47 -7.78 5.06
CA SER A 20 -2.60 -7.03 5.63
C SER A 20 -2.98 -7.49 7.04
N ARG A 21 -2.50 -8.66 7.46
CA ARG A 21 -2.76 -9.20 8.80
C ARG A 21 -1.71 -8.74 9.80
N ASN A 22 -0.61 -8.19 9.34
CA ASN A 22 0.49 -7.73 10.18
C ASN A 22 0.85 -6.30 9.78
N CYS A 23 0.07 -5.36 10.29
CA CYS A 23 0.20 -3.94 9.96
C CYS A 23 0.55 -3.17 11.22
N PRO A 24 1.85 -3.03 11.53
CA PRO A 24 2.24 -2.17 12.65
C PRO A 24 1.68 -0.76 12.47
N LYS A 25 1.29 -0.15 13.57
CA LYS A 25 0.71 1.19 13.52
C LYS A 25 1.66 2.16 12.82
N GLY A 26 1.15 2.89 11.84
CA GLY A 26 1.95 3.85 11.09
C GLY A 26 2.70 3.26 9.90
N SER A 27 2.52 1.98 9.60
CA SER A 27 3.18 1.37 8.45
C SER A 27 2.46 1.67 7.14
N ILE A 28 3.14 1.40 6.03
CA ILE A 28 2.58 1.53 4.68
C ILE A 28 2.42 0.13 4.11
N PHE A 29 1.20 -0.20 3.70
CA PHE A 29 0.92 -1.50 3.08
C PHE A 29 1.19 -1.42 1.58
N PHE A 30 1.96 -2.38 1.05
CA PHE A 30 2.21 -2.51 -0.39
C PHE A 30 1.47 -3.73 -0.90
N ALA A 31 0.48 -3.52 -1.76
CA ALA A 31 -0.41 -4.56 -2.26
C ALA A 31 0.24 -5.35 -3.39
N LEU A 32 1.01 -6.37 -3.05
CA LEU A 32 1.64 -7.23 -4.04
C LEU A 32 0.63 -8.19 -4.66
N LYS A 33 0.84 -8.51 -5.93
CA LYS A 33 -0.02 -9.41 -6.68
C LYS A 33 0.76 -10.68 -7.02
N GLY A 34 0.21 -11.84 -6.68
CA GLY A 34 0.79 -13.14 -7.01
C GLY A 34 -0.10 -13.92 -7.97
N ASP A 35 0.30 -15.17 -8.29
CA ASP A 35 -0.44 -16.01 -9.21
C ASP A 35 -1.82 -16.39 -8.69
N LYS A 36 -1.93 -16.53 -7.37
CA LYS A 36 -3.14 -17.02 -6.72
C LYS A 36 -3.82 -16.01 -5.82
N PHE A 37 -3.27 -14.81 -5.71
CA PHE A 37 -3.87 -13.77 -4.88
C PHE A 37 -3.52 -12.40 -5.43
N ASP A 38 -4.35 -11.43 -5.07
CA ASP A 38 -4.15 -10.04 -5.43
C ASP A 38 -4.22 -9.20 -4.14
N GLY A 39 -3.06 -8.66 -3.73
CA GLY A 39 -2.98 -7.86 -2.52
C GLY A 39 -3.84 -6.62 -2.54
N ASN A 40 -4.22 -6.12 -3.74
CA ASN A 40 -5.08 -4.94 -3.85
C ASN A 40 -6.40 -5.13 -3.08
N GLN A 41 -6.95 -6.33 -3.08
CA GLN A 41 -8.22 -6.60 -2.37
C GLN A 41 -8.09 -6.49 -0.86
N TYR A 42 -6.88 -6.45 -0.33
CA TYR A 42 -6.63 -6.33 1.10
C TYR A 42 -6.28 -4.91 1.55
N ALA A 43 -6.28 -3.94 0.63
CA ALA A 43 -5.93 -2.56 0.96
C ALA A 43 -6.81 -1.98 2.07
N GLY A 44 -8.12 -2.16 1.96
CA GLY A 44 -9.06 -1.68 2.98
C GLY A 44 -8.81 -2.32 4.34
N LYS A 45 -8.54 -3.64 4.34
CA LYS A 45 -8.25 -4.37 5.57
C LYS A 45 -6.96 -3.87 6.22
N ALA A 46 -5.93 -3.61 5.42
CA ALA A 46 -4.68 -3.08 5.93
C ALA A 46 -4.86 -1.72 6.60
N LEU A 47 -5.63 -0.84 5.96
CA LEU A 47 -5.93 0.47 6.53
C LEU A 47 -6.70 0.36 7.83
N ALA A 48 -7.64 -0.59 7.91
CA ALA A 48 -8.41 -0.84 9.13
C ALA A 48 -7.57 -1.45 10.24
N SER A 49 -6.47 -2.13 9.88
CA SER A 49 -5.61 -2.83 10.85
C SER A 49 -4.51 -1.96 11.44
N GLY A 50 -4.28 -0.75 10.90
CA GLY A 50 -3.29 0.15 11.46
C GLY A 50 -2.37 0.82 10.46
N CYS A 51 -2.35 0.40 9.21
CA CYS A 51 -1.56 1.05 8.17
C CYS A 51 -2.08 2.46 7.92
N VAL A 52 -1.16 3.41 7.74
CA VAL A 52 -1.55 4.80 7.44
C VAL A 52 -1.85 4.98 5.96
N TYR A 53 -1.20 4.21 5.09
CA TYR A 53 -1.41 4.24 3.65
C TYR A 53 -1.38 2.84 3.07
N ALA A 54 -2.08 2.67 1.95
CA ALA A 54 -2.05 1.44 1.17
C ALA A 54 -1.67 1.79 -0.28
N VAL A 55 -0.59 1.21 -0.77
CA VAL A 55 -0.13 1.40 -2.15
C VAL A 55 -0.70 0.30 -3.01
N ILE A 56 -1.46 0.66 -4.04
CA ILE A 56 -2.15 -0.28 -4.92
C ILE A 56 -1.82 0.02 -6.38
N ASP A 57 -2.07 -0.95 -7.26
CA ASP A 57 -1.90 -0.75 -8.71
C ASP A 57 -3.18 -1.09 -9.50
N ASN A 58 -4.28 -1.33 -8.81
CA ASN A 58 -5.58 -1.58 -9.44
C ASN A 58 -6.56 -0.47 -9.04
N PRO A 59 -6.99 0.40 -9.97
CA PRO A 59 -7.87 1.51 -9.64
C PRO A 59 -9.23 1.08 -9.10
N ASP A 60 -9.65 -0.16 -9.35
CA ASP A 60 -10.90 -0.67 -8.82
C ASP A 60 -10.91 -0.76 -7.29
N TYR A 61 -9.73 -0.77 -6.68
CA TYR A 61 -9.59 -0.86 -5.22
C TYR A 61 -9.22 0.47 -4.58
N TYR A 62 -9.30 1.56 -5.32
CA TYR A 62 -9.08 2.89 -4.75
C TYR A 62 -10.25 3.23 -3.82
N ILE A 63 -9.95 3.50 -2.55
CA ILE A 63 -10.98 3.70 -1.53
C ILE A 63 -10.83 5.00 -0.74
N GLY A 64 -9.99 5.92 -1.19
CA GLY A 64 -9.90 7.23 -0.54
C GLY A 64 -8.49 7.78 -0.48
N GLU A 65 -8.31 8.84 0.30
CA GLU A 65 -7.07 9.61 0.34
C GLU A 65 -5.87 8.82 0.86
N ARG A 66 -6.12 7.77 1.65
CA ARG A 66 -5.06 6.92 2.19
C ARG A 66 -4.68 5.78 1.27
N THR A 67 -5.28 5.71 0.08
CA THR A 67 -4.96 4.73 -0.94
C THR A 67 -4.14 5.43 -2.02
N ILE A 68 -2.97 4.88 -2.35
CA ILE A 68 -2.05 5.45 -3.34
C ILE A 68 -2.00 4.55 -4.56
N LEU A 69 -2.45 5.05 -5.69
CA LEU A 69 -2.47 4.30 -6.95
C LEU A 69 -1.17 4.51 -7.69
N VAL A 70 -0.49 3.41 -8.02
CA VAL A 70 0.74 3.42 -8.82
C VAL A 70 0.59 2.46 -10.00
N ASP A 71 1.51 2.52 -10.96
CA ASP A 71 1.45 1.65 -12.14
C ASP A 71 1.75 0.20 -11.80
N ASN A 72 2.70 -0.04 -10.91
CA ASN A 72 3.09 -1.39 -10.51
C ASN A 72 3.68 -1.35 -9.11
N VAL A 73 3.02 -2.05 -8.16
CA VAL A 73 3.41 -2.00 -6.75
C VAL A 73 4.80 -2.61 -6.53
N LEU A 74 5.07 -3.76 -7.14
CA LEU A 74 6.36 -4.42 -6.96
C LEU A 74 7.50 -3.53 -7.45
N LYS A 75 7.32 -2.91 -8.60
CA LYS A 75 8.32 -2.01 -9.19
C LYS A 75 8.52 -0.77 -8.33
N THR A 76 7.45 -0.26 -7.75
CA THR A 76 7.51 0.89 -6.85
C THR A 76 8.25 0.55 -5.57
N LEU A 77 8.03 -0.65 -5.04
CA LEU A 77 8.67 -1.14 -3.82
C LEU A 77 10.17 -1.32 -4.01
N GLN A 78 10.58 -1.73 -5.21
CA GLN A 78 12.00 -1.87 -5.54
C GLN A 78 12.66 -0.53 -5.78
#